data_ec94f81bba58af9113c89defe8cc9be8
#
_entry.id   ec94f81bba58af9113c89defe8cc9be8
#
_cell.length_a   1.000
_cell.length_b   1.000
_cell.length_c   1.000
_cell.angle_alpha   90.00
_cell.angle_beta   90.00
_cell.angle_gamma   90.00
#
_symmetry.space_group_name_H-M   'P 1'
#
loop_
_entity.id
_entity.type
_entity.pdbx_description
1 polymer ?
#
loop_
_entity_poly.entity_id
_entity_poly.type
_entity_poly.pdbx_seq_one_letter_code
_entity_poly.pdbx_strand_id
1 'polypeptide(L)'
;RSKIQPVSSPVTVCGDIHGQFWDLLELFRVGGNLPDTSYIFMGDFVDRGFFSLETLSLLLALKARYPGRITLLRGNHESRQITQVYGFYDECMQKYGSASVWKNCCQVFDYLNIAAIIDGRVLCVHGGLSPELRSLDQIRTIMRMQEVPHEGPFCDLMWSDPEEIETWSVSPRGAGWLFGRMVTKEFNHLNSLDLIARAHQLVQEGFKLMHDNNIVTVWSAPNYCYRCGNVASVFQVDDLLDPKSQAQQDEAQEES
;
A
#
# COMPACT_ATOMS: atom_id res chain seq x y z
N ARG A 1 -1.73 -3.74 19.66
CA ARG A 1 -0.82 -4.16 18.58
C ARG A 1 -0.26 -2.93 17.89
N SER A 2 0.97 -3.01 17.38
CA SER A 2 1.62 -1.91 16.66
C SER A 2 0.79 -1.45 15.45
N LYS A 3 0.76 -0.14 15.17
CA LYS A 3 0.12 0.45 13.99
C LYS A 3 1.04 0.39 12.77
N ILE A 4 2.34 0.22 13.00
CA ILE A 4 3.31 -0.14 11.98
C ILE A 4 3.63 -1.62 12.19
N GLN A 5 3.32 -2.43 11.19
CA GLN A 5 3.59 -3.87 11.22
C GLN A 5 5.06 -4.14 10.87
N PRO A 6 5.87 -4.70 11.77
CA PRO A 6 7.19 -5.18 11.38
C PRO A 6 7.04 -6.43 10.48
N VAL A 7 7.82 -6.46 9.42
CA VAL A 7 7.87 -7.57 8.45
C VAL A 7 9.35 -7.86 8.17
N SER A 8 9.67 -9.13 8.04
CA SER A 8 11.02 -9.56 7.65
C SER A 8 11.06 -9.87 6.15
N SER A 9 12.18 -9.54 5.51
CA SER A 9 12.49 -10.01 4.16
C SER A 9 12.82 -11.53 4.18
N PRO A 10 12.71 -12.26 3.05
CA PRO A 10 12.19 -11.79 1.77
C PRO A 10 10.68 -11.57 1.80
N VAL A 11 10.19 -10.54 1.08
CA VAL A 11 8.76 -10.20 1.00
C VAL A 11 8.41 -9.54 -0.34
N THR A 12 7.22 -9.84 -0.85
CA THR A 12 6.67 -9.22 -2.07
C THR A 12 5.66 -8.15 -1.69
N VAL A 13 5.87 -6.92 -2.17
CA VAL A 13 5.03 -5.75 -1.90
C VAL A 13 4.14 -5.48 -3.11
N CYS A 14 2.83 -5.37 -2.87
CA CYS A 14 1.80 -5.16 -3.88
C CYS A 14 1.08 -3.84 -3.64
N GLY A 15 0.77 -3.12 -4.74
CA GLY A 15 -0.05 -1.92 -4.74
C GLY A 15 -1.54 -2.22 -4.86
N ASP A 16 -2.28 -1.25 -5.40
CA ASP A 16 -3.74 -1.28 -5.56
C ASP A 16 -4.23 -2.50 -6.34
N ILE A 17 -5.34 -3.08 -5.93
CA ILE A 17 -6.00 -4.23 -6.60
C ILE A 17 -7.39 -3.83 -7.12
N HIS A 18 -8.12 -3.00 -6.37
CA HIS A 18 -9.40 -2.44 -6.78
C HIS A 18 -10.41 -3.46 -7.34
N GLY A 19 -10.65 -4.55 -6.60
CA GLY A 19 -11.66 -5.53 -6.99
C GLY A 19 -11.37 -6.29 -8.29
N GLN A 20 -10.15 -6.22 -8.81
CA GLN A 20 -9.72 -6.98 -9.99
C GLN A 20 -9.28 -8.39 -9.55
N PHE A 21 -10.24 -9.21 -9.17
CA PHE A 21 -10.03 -10.51 -8.53
C PHE A 21 -9.19 -11.48 -9.37
N TRP A 22 -9.43 -11.55 -10.67
CA TRP A 22 -8.71 -12.47 -11.55
C TRP A 22 -7.24 -12.07 -11.70
N ASP A 23 -6.97 -10.76 -11.68
CA ASP A 23 -5.60 -10.24 -11.68
C ASP A 23 -4.90 -10.52 -10.34
N LEU A 24 -5.62 -10.51 -9.23
CA LEU A 24 -5.08 -10.93 -7.93
C LEU A 24 -4.68 -12.41 -7.95
N LEU A 25 -5.47 -13.29 -8.54
CA LEU A 25 -5.10 -14.71 -8.69
C LEU A 25 -3.85 -14.87 -9.56
N GLU A 26 -3.75 -14.13 -10.65
CA GLU A 26 -2.57 -14.12 -11.52
C GLU A 26 -1.34 -13.56 -10.77
N LEU A 27 -1.52 -12.53 -9.94
CA LEU A 27 -0.45 -11.99 -9.11
C LEU A 27 0.15 -13.07 -8.19
N PHE A 28 -0.67 -13.88 -7.53
CA PHE A 28 -0.18 -14.99 -6.72
C PHE A 28 0.53 -16.06 -7.55
N ARG A 29 0.04 -16.34 -8.77
CA ARG A 29 0.69 -17.29 -9.67
C ARG A 29 2.09 -16.83 -10.09
N VAL A 30 2.26 -15.54 -10.35
CA VAL A 30 3.53 -14.94 -10.81
C VAL A 30 4.45 -14.62 -9.63
N GLY A 31 3.91 -14.06 -8.57
CA GLY A 31 4.67 -13.58 -7.40
C GLY A 31 5.09 -14.68 -6.42
N GLY A 32 4.52 -15.88 -6.54
CA GLY A 32 4.81 -17.01 -5.67
C GLY A 32 3.65 -17.41 -4.76
N ASN A 33 3.58 -18.72 -4.49
CA ASN A 33 2.50 -19.30 -3.71
C ASN A 33 2.67 -19.12 -2.20
N LEU A 34 1.54 -19.11 -1.50
CA LEU A 34 1.51 -19.25 -0.04
C LEU A 34 1.57 -20.73 0.36
N PRO A 35 2.25 -21.09 1.46
CA PRO A 35 2.87 -20.19 2.45
C PRO A 35 4.34 -19.84 2.19
N ASP A 36 4.89 -20.19 1.04
CA ASP A 36 6.34 -20.07 0.77
C ASP A 36 6.75 -18.60 0.54
N THR A 37 5.82 -17.78 0.03
CA THR A 37 6.03 -16.35 -0.22
C THR A 37 5.32 -15.52 0.84
N SER A 38 5.97 -14.44 1.32
CA SER A 38 5.34 -13.43 2.16
C SER A 38 4.90 -12.23 1.33
N TYR A 39 3.77 -11.63 1.68
CA TYR A 39 3.18 -10.51 0.95
C TYR A 39 2.81 -9.34 1.86
N ILE A 40 3.04 -8.13 1.36
CA ILE A 40 2.44 -6.90 1.86
C ILE A 40 1.54 -6.34 0.77
N PHE A 41 0.26 -6.16 1.06
CA PHE A 41 -0.68 -5.43 0.21
C PHE A 41 -0.91 -4.04 0.80
N MET A 42 -0.62 -3.01 0.02
CA MET A 42 -0.57 -1.63 0.52
C MET A 42 -1.92 -0.90 0.51
N GLY A 43 -3.05 -1.64 0.42
CA GLY A 43 -4.39 -1.06 0.47
C GLY A 43 -5.06 -0.97 -0.89
N ASP A 44 -6.24 -0.37 -0.91
CA ASP A 44 -7.13 -0.24 -2.06
C ASP A 44 -7.47 -1.59 -2.70
N PHE A 45 -8.07 -2.47 -1.87
CA PHE A 45 -8.53 -3.79 -2.31
C PHE A 45 -9.87 -3.72 -3.02
N VAL A 46 -10.69 -2.74 -2.68
CA VAL A 46 -12.10 -2.59 -3.07
C VAL A 46 -12.31 -1.40 -3.98
N ASP A 47 -13.52 -1.26 -4.49
CA ASP A 47 -14.00 -0.24 -5.43
C ASP A 47 -13.45 -0.37 -6.86
N ARG A 48 -14.08 0.29 -7.81
CA ARG A 48 -13.71 0.36 -9.25
C ARG A 48 -13.92 -0.94 -10.02
N GLY A 49 -13.34 -2.05 -9.56
CA GLY A 49 -13.47 -3.36 -10.19
C GLY A 49 -14.80 -4.03 -9.83
N PHE A 50 -15.10 -5.14 -10.50
CA PHE A 50 -16.40 -5.83 -10.39
C PHE A 50 -16.44 -6.90 -9.30
N PHE A 51 -15.31 -7.22 -8.66
CA PHE A 51 -15.18 -8.34 -7.72
C PHE A 51 -14.48 -7.91 -6.42
N SER A 52 -14.92 -6.78 -5.84
CA SER A 52 -14.36 -6.27 -4.58
C SER A 52 -14.60 -7.22 -3.41
N LEU A 53 -15.77 -7.86 -3.35
CA LEU A 53 -16.10 -8.83 -2.31
C LEU A 53 -15.21 -10.07 -2.37
N GLU A 54 -15.03 -10.64 -3.55
CA GLU A 54 -14.18 -11.80 -3.76
C GLU A 54 -12.72 -11.48 -3.44
N THR A 55 -12.24 -10.33 -3.88
CA THR A 55 -10.88 -9.83 -3.62
C THR A 55 -10.63 -9.68 -2.13
N LEU A 56 -11.49 -8.94 -1.43
CA LEU A 56 -11.36 -8.72 0.01
C LEU A 56 -11.51 -10.01 0.79
N SER A 57 -12.48 -10.85 0.44
CA SER A 57 -12.72 -12.14 1.11
C SER A 57 -11.52 -13.07 0.99
N LEU A 58 -10.91 -13.16 -0.19
CA LEU A 58 -9.70 -13.97 -0.40
C LEU A 58 -8.54 -13.46 0.46
N LEU A 59 -8.27 -12.14 0.42
CA LEU A 59 -7.18 -11.55 1.20
C LEU A 59 -7.37 -11.73 2.70
N LEU A 60 -8.59 -11.59 3.22
CA LEU A 60 -8.91 -11.81 4.63
C LEU A 60 -8.79 -13.30 5.00
N ALA A 61 -9.24 -14.21 4.15
CA ALA A 61 -9.10 -15.64 4.37
C ALA A 61 -7.62 -16.06 4.41
N LEU A 62 -6.81 -15.55 3.49
CA LEU A 62 -5.36 -15.77 3.47
C LEU A 62 -4.68 -15.16 4.70
N LYS A 63 -5.08 -13.97 5.12
CA LYS A 63 -4.59 -13.34 6.36
C LYS A 63 -4.94 -14.18 7.59
N ALA A 64 -6.13 -14.74 7.65
CA ALA A 64 -6.55 -15.60 8.75
C ALA A 64 -5.78 -16.94 8.75
N ARG A 65 -5.55 -17.52 7.57
CA ARG A 65 -4.86 -18.81 7.40
C ARG A 65 -3.35 -18.69 7.60
N TYR A 66 -2.75 -17.60 7.12
CA TYR A 66 -1.30 -17.37 7.11
C TYR A 66 -0.95 -16.01 7.71
N PRO A 67 -1.25 -15.77 9.01
CA PRO A 67 -1.14 -14.45 9.62
C PRO A 67 0.29 -13.88 9.63
N GLY A 68 1.30 -14.74 9.59
CA GLY A 68 2.70 -14.33 9.48
C GLY A 68 3.20 -14.08 8.05
N ARG A 69 2.42 -14.47 7.05
CA ARG A 69 2.80 -14.35 5.63
C ARG A 69 2.07 -13.24 4.89
N ILE A 70 0.92 -12.81 5.36
CA ILE A 70 0.11 -11.77 4.74
C ILE A 70 0.04 -10.56 5.66
N THR A 71 0.44 -9.41 5.14
CA THR A 71 0.24 -8.10 5.77
C THR A 71 -0.67 -7.25 4.90
N LEU A 72 -1.77 -6.78 5.48
CA LEU A 72 -2.75 -5.93 4.82
C LEU A 72 -2.69 -4.53 5.43
N LEU A 73 -2.41 -3.53 4.61
CA LEU A 73 -2.46 -2.12 4.97
C LEU A 73 -3.78 -1.51 4.54
N ARG A 74 -4.16 -0.44 5.20
CA ARG A 74 -5.35 0.34 4.86
C ARG A 74 -5.02 1.35 3.77
N GLY A 75 -5.81 1.37 2.70
CA GLY A 75 -5.83 2.44 1.71
C GLY A 75 -6.98 3.41 1.95
N ASN A 76 -7.07 4.45 1.15
CA ASN A 76 -8.14 5.45 1.27
C ASN A 76 -9.50 4.89 0.82
N HIS A 77 -9.53 3.86 -0.01
CA HIS A 77 -10.77 3.18 -0.38
C HIS A 77 -11.29 2.22 0.70
N GLU A 78 -10.50 1.84 1.68
CA GLU A 78 -10.97 1.08 2.84
C GLU A 78 -11.64 2.01 3.85
N SER A 79 -12.72 2.68 3.40
CA SER A 79 -13.48 3.65 4.17
C SER A 79 -14.98 3.60 3.83
N ARG A 80 -15.82 4.09 4.72
CA ARG A 80 -17.28 4.11 4.52
C ARG A 80 -17.67 5.08 3.42
N GLN A 81 -17.10 6.28 3.42
CA GLN A 81 -17.45 7.32 2.46
C GLN A 81 -17.03 6.96 1.03
N ILE A 82 -15.80 6.51 0.83
CA ILE A 82 -15.25 6.21 -0.49
C ILE A 82 -15.95 4.99 -1.09
N THR A 83 -16.21 3.94 -0.32
CA THR A 83 -16.89 2.73 -0.81
C THR A 83 -18.36 2.96 -1.19
N GLN A 84 -19.01 3.99 -0.68
CA GLN A 84 -20.38 4.37 -1.10
C GLN A 84 -20.40 5.07 -2.46
N VAL A 85 -19.28 5.61 -2.91
CA VAL A 85 -19.18 6.36 -4.17
C VAL A 85 -18.62 5.50 -5.31
N TYR A 86 -17.66 4.60 -5.02
CA TYR A 86 -16.85 3.95 -6.05
C TYR A 86 -17.15 2.46 -6.28
N GLY A 87 -18.20 1.93 -5.64
CA GLY A 87 -18.82 0.68 -6.09
C GLY A 87 -18.93 -0.44 -5.07
N PHE A 88 -18.10 -0.50 -4.04
CA PHE A 88 -18.11 -1.62 -3.11
C PHE A 88 -19.43 -1.73 -2.29
N TYR A 89 -20.00 -0.60 -1.85
CA TYR A 89 -21.30 -0.59 -1.21
C TYR A 89 -22.39 -1.18 -2.12
N ASP A 90 -22.44 -0.71 -3.36
CA ASP A 90 -23.44 -1.18 -4.33
C ASP A 90 -23.26 -2.65 -4.66
N GLU A 91 -22.01 -3.12 -4.78
CA GLU A 91 -21.72 -4.54 -4.96
C GLU A 91 -22.26 -5.40 -3.82
N CYS A 92 -22.04 -4.97 -2.56
CA CYS A 92 -22.58 -5.65 -1.37
C CYS A 92 -24.12 -5.68 -1.38
N MET A 93 -24.77 -4.56 -1.71
CA MET A 93 -26.21 -4.46 -1.82
C MET A 93 -26.77 -5.38 -2.90
N GLN A 94 -26.13 -5.43 -4.05
CA GLN A 94 -26.54 -6.28 -5.17
C GLN A 94 -26.41 -7.76 -4.84
N LYS A 95 -25.29 -8.18 -4.22
CA LYS A 95 -25.00 -9.59 -3.95
C LYS A 95 -25.72 -10.14 -2.73
N TYR A 96 -26.01 -9.32 -1.72
CA TYR A 96 -26.59 -9.76 -0.45
C TYR A 96 -27.95 -9.13 -0.11
N GLY A 97 -28.43 -8.16 -0.85
CA GLY A 97 -29.71 -7.48 -0.60
C GLY A 97 -29.76 -6.66 0.67
N SER A 98 -28.63 -6.44 1.35
CA SER A 98 -28.54 -5.65 2.57
C SER A 98 -27.15 -5.04 2.76
N ALA A 99 -27.09 -3.97 3.57
CA ALA A 99 -25.82 -3.32 3.91
C ALA A 99 -25.02 -4.04 5.00
N SER A 100 -25.45 -5.19 5.50
CA SER A 100 -24.83 -5.86 6.65
C SER A 100 -23.40 -6.31 6.34
N VAL A 101 -23.18 -6.90 5.16
CA VAL A 101 -21.84 -7.34 4.73
C VAL A 101 -20.89 -6.16 4.57
N TRP A 102 -21.33 -5.08 3.92
CA TRP A 102 -20.56 -3.85 3.81
C TRP A 102 -20.19 -3.26 5.17
N LYS A 103 -21.14 -3.19 6.11
CA LYS A 103 -20.88 -2.70 7.47
C LYS A 103 -19.81 -3.54 8.19
N ASN A 104 -19.89 -4.87 8.06
CA ASN A 104 -18.90 -5.76 8.65
C ASN A 104 -17.51 -5.56 8.02
N CYS A 105 -17.43 -5.41 6.70
CA CYS A 105 -16.17 -5.10 6.02
C CYS A 105 -15.59 -3.76 6.50
N CYS A 106 -16.41 -2.71 6.63
CA CYS A 106 -15.98 -1.42 7.16
C CYS A 106 -15.43 -1.52 8.59
N GLN A 107 -16.03 -2.37 9.43
CA GLN A 107 -15.46 -2.64 10.76
C GLN A 107 -14.09 -3.31 10.67
N VAL A 108 -13.89 -4.23 9.73
CA VAL A 108 -12.57 -4.84 9.49
C VAL A 108 -11.56 -3.79 9.02
N PHE A 109 -11.96 -2.86 8.17
CA PHE A 109 -11.09 -1.77 7.70
C PHE A 109 -10.50 -0.96 8.84
N ASP A 110 -11.28 -0.70 9.90
CA ASP A 110 -10.82 0.04 11.08
C ASP A 110 -9.65 -0.66 11.81
N TYR A 111 -9.47 -1.97 11.62
CA TYR A 111 -8.39 -2.76 12.24
C TYR A 111 -7.19 -2.98 11.35
N LEU A 112 -7.24 -2.60 10.07
CA LEU A 112 -6.10 -2.71 9.17
C LEU A 112 -4.93 -1.86 9.67
N ASN A 113 -3.71 -2.32 9.42
CA ASN A 113 -2.52 -1.55 9.77
C ASN A 113 -2.39 -0.31 8.87
N ILE A 114 -1.83 0.76 9.41
CA ILE A 114 -1.61 2.01 8.67
C ILE A 114 -0.34 1.92 7.82
N ALA A 115 0.68 1.24 8.34
CA ALA A 115 1.97 1.09 7.67
C ALA A 115 2.61 -0.25 8.03
N ALA A 116 3.63 -0.63 7.27
CA ALA A 116 4.55 -1.72 7.60
C ALA A 116 5.99 -1.23 7.46
N ILE A 117 6.90 -1.91 8.15
CA ILE A 117 8.34 -1.65 8.05
C ILE A 117 9.06 -2.97 7.79
N ILE A 118 9.79 -3.06 6.68
CA ILE A 118 10.58 -4.24 6.31
C ILE A 118 11.98 -4.06 6.85
N ASP A 119 12.41 -4.96 7.73
CA ASP A 119 13.74 -5.02 8.37
C ASP A 119 14.24 -3.69 8.96
N GLY A 120 13.30 -2.81 9.32
CA GLY A 120 13.63 -1.47 9.82
C GLY A 120 14.13 -0.48 8.75
N ARG A 121 14.16 -0.86 7.47
CA ARG A 121 14.80 -0.11 6.38
C ARG A 121 13.84 0.36 5.28
N VAL A 122 12.76 -0.36 5.01
CA VAL A 122 11.79 0.01 3.96
C VAL A 122 10.42 0.26 4.60
N LEU A 123 9.94 1.49 4.52
CA LEU A 123 8.60 1.86 4.97
C LEU A 123 7.58 1.60 3.86
N CYS A 124 6.53 0.84 4.18
CA CYS A 124 5.37 0.65 3.31
C CYS A 124 4.18 1.43 3.87
N VAL A 125 3.57 2.27 3.03
CA VAL A 125 2.39 3.07 3.34
C VAL A 125 1.55 3.22 2.08
N HIS A 126 0.22 3.37 2.20
CA HIS A 126 -0.63 3.44 1.00
C HIS A 126 -0.40 4.70 0.18
N GLY A 127 -0.64 5.88 0.76
CA GLY A 127 -0.51 7.18 0.08
C GLY A 127 0.90 7.76 0.17
N GLY A 128 1.24 8.37 1.29
CA GLY A 128 2.55 9.01 1.42
C GLY A 128 2.79 9.64 2.79
N LEU A 129 3.51 10.74 2.80
CA LEU A 129 3.96 11.42 4.01
C LEU A 129 3.01 12.53 4.45
N SER A 130 3.19 13.00 5.67
CA SER A 130 2.43 14.10 6.28
C SER A 130 3.37 15.16 6.83
N PRO A 131 3.04 16.47 6.68
CA PRO A 131 3.82 17.53 7.30
C PRO A 131 3.78 17.49 8.84
N GLU A 132 2.83 16.77 9.43
CA GLU A 132 2.70 16.58 10.87
C GLU A 132 3.51 15.38 11.41
N LEU A 133 4.06 14.54 10.54
CA LEU A 133 4.78 13.32 10.91
C LEU A 133 6.25 13.39 10.48
N ARG A 134 7.15 13.45 11.45
CA ARG A 134 8.60 13.44 11.21
C ARG A 134 9.25 12.09 11.55
N SER A 135 8.60 11.29 12.38
CA SER A 135 9.16 10.01 12.81
C SER A 135 8.16 8.86 12.75
N LEU A 136 8.69 7.63 12.63
CA LEU A 136 7.91 6.40 12.71
C LEU A 136 7.17 6.28 14.05
N ASP A 137 7.75 6.80 15.14
CA ASP A 137 7.11 6.77 16.46
C ASP A 137 5.83 7.60 16.50
N GLN A 138 5.79 8.73 15.81
CA GLN A 138 4.56 9.51 15.68
C GLN A 138 3.47 8.74 14.92
N ILE A 139 3.81 7.98 13.89
CA ILE A 139 2.84 7.10 13.21
C ILE A 139 2.26 6.06 14.18
N ARG A 140 3.08 5.54 15.10
CA ARG A 140 2.63 4.58 16.13
C ARG A 140 1.61 5.16 17.10
N THR A 141 1.50 6.47 17.23
CA THR A 141 0.53 7.12 18.13
C THR A 141 -0.86 7.28 17.51
N ILE A 142 -0.99 7.20 16.19
CA ILE A 142 -2.25 7.41 15.48
C ILE A 142 -3.31 6.39 15.95
N MET A 143 -4.50 6.88 16.28
CA MET A 143 -5.64 6.02 16.59
C MET A 143 -6.26 5.52 15.27
N ARG A 144 -6.09 4.22 14.97
CA ARG A 144 -6.52 3.63 13.67
C ARG A 144 -7.95 3.11 13.66
N MET A 145 -8.52 2.74 14.82
CA MET A 145 -9.87 2.18 14.92
C MET A 145 -10.93 3.28 14.77
N GLN A 146 -11.00 3.85 13.58
CA GLN A 146 -11.90 4.93 13.22
C GLN A 146 -12.05 5.02 11.70
N GLU A 147 -13.00 5.82 11.23
CA GLU A 147 -13.06 6.24 9.84
C GLU A 147 -11.82 7.07 9.48
N VAL A 148 -11.37 7.01 8.22
CA VAL A 148 -10.27 7.87 7.75
C VAL A 148 -10.73 9.32 7.90
N PRO A 149 -10.01 10.15 8.68
CA PRO A 149 -10.37 11.56 8.85
C PRO A 149 -10.27 12.34 7.53
N HIS A 150 -10.90 13.51 7.47
CA HIS A 150 -10.84 14.38 6.29
C HIS A 150 -9.53 15.18 6.18
N GLU A 151 -8.78 15.29 7.28
CA GLU A 151 -7.51 16.00 7.38
C GLU A 151 -6.64 15.41 8.49
N GLY A 152 -5.39 15.83 8.55
CA GLY A 152 -4.43 15.40 9.56
C GLY A 152 -3.61 14.17 9.16
N PRO A 153 -2.72 13.73 10.05
CA PRO A 153 -1.67 12.75 9.69
C PRO A 153 -2.21 11.41 9.22
N PHE A 154 -3.33 10.93 9.76
CA PHE A 154 -3.94 9.69 9.28
C PHE A 154 -4.48 9.83 7.85
N CYS A 155 -5.18 10.93 7.56
CA CYS A 155 -5.62 11.26 6.21
C CYS A 155 -4.44 11.34 5.25
N ASP A 156 -3.38 12.02 5.64
CA ASP A 156 -2.22 12.24 4.79
C ASP A 156 -1.51 10.95 4.41
N LEU A 157 -1.35 10.02 5.35
CA LEU A 157 -0.78 8.69 5.08
C LEU A 157 -1.59 7.89 4.05
N MET A 158 -2.90 8.16 3.93
CA MET A 158 -3.80 7.49 2.98
C MET A 158 -3.86 8.20 1.61
N TRP A 159 -3.64 9.54 1.56
CA TRP A 159 -3.98 10.36 0.41
C TRP A 159 -2.82 11.10 -0.24
N SER A 160 -1.69 11.32 0.46
CA SER A 160 -0.57 12.12 -0.06
C SER A 160 0.14 11.43 -1.21
N ASP A 161 0.64 12.25 -2.15
CA ASP A 161 1.37 11.80 -3.34
C ASP A 161 2.75 12.46 -3.43
N PRO A 162 3.80 11.72 -3.83
CA PRO A 162 5.07 12.31 -4.21
C PRO A 162 4.94 13.08 -5.53
N GLU A 163 5.63 14.22 -5.65
CA GLU A 163 5.63 15.05 -6.85
C GLU A 163 7.04 15.61 -7.11
N GLU A 164 7.33 15.99 -8.35
CA GLU A 164 8.58 16.61 -8.75
C GLU A 164 8.65 18.08 -8.32
N ILE A 165 8.56 18.29 -7.02
CA ILE A 165 8.69 19.58 -6.33
C ILE A 165 9.73 19.44 -5.21
N GLU A 166 10.13 20.55 -4.59
CA GLU A 166 11.13 20.49 -3.52
C GLU A 166 10.53 20.10 -2.16
N THR A 167 9.42 20.72 -1.77
CA THR A 167 8.83 20.58 -0.44
C THR A 167 7.35 20.19 -0.52
N TRP A 168 6.48 20.87 0.22
CA TRP A 168 5.05 20.56 0.33
C TRP A 168 4.21 21.44 -0.60
N SER A 169 3.15 20.87 -1.14
CA SER A 169 2.11 21.60 -1.86
C SER A 169 0.74 21.00 -1.57
N VAL A 170 -0.32 21.77 -1.80
CA VAL A 170 -1.70 21.31 -1.65
C VAL A 170 -2.01 20.24 -2.68
N SER A 171 -2.62 19.14 -2.24
CA SER A 171 -3.05 18.07 -3.15
C SER A 171 -4.30 18.49 -3.95
N PRO A 172 -4.31 18.27 -5.27
CA PRO A 172 -5.51 18.50 -6.09
C PRO A 172 -6.63 17.48 -5.80
N ARG A 173 -6.35 16.43 -5.01
CA ARG A 173 -7.37 15.46 -4.60
C ARG A 173 -8.35 16.01 -3.56
N GLY A 174 -8.05 17.15 -2.92
CA GLY A 174 -8.83 17.71 -1.81
C GLY A 174 -8.57 17.03 -0.46
N ALA A 175 -7.62 16.10 -0.40
CA ALA A 175 -7.15 15.42 0.81
C ALA A 175 -5.67 15.07 0.66
N GLY A 176 -4.93 15.05 1.78
CA GLY A 176 -3.49 14.82 1.76
C GLY A 176 -2.69 15.98 1.17
N TRP A 177 -1.44 15.71 0.85
CA TRP A 177 -0.47 16.68 0.36
C TRP A 177 0.28 16.14 -0.85
N LEU A 178 0.82 17.05 -1.68
CA LEU A 178 1.94 16.73 -2.55
C LEU A 178 3.23 16.97 -1.77
N PHE A 179 4.17 16.04 -1.84
CA PHE A 179 5.45 16.16 -1.15
C PHE A 179 6.62 15.92 -2.10
N GLY A 180 7.65 16.72 -1.93
CA GLY A 180 8.79 16.76 -2.82
C GLY A 180 9.99 15.98 -2.33
N ARG A 181 11.05 16.08 -3.14
CA ARG A 181 12.32 15.37 -2.94
C ARG A 181 12.96 15.63 -1.57
N MET A 182 12.97 16.88 -1.11
CA MET A 182 13.57 17.25 0.17
C MET A 182 12.84 16.59 1.34
N VAL A 183 11.51 16.54 1.28
CA VAL A 183 10.67 15.90 2.32
C VAL A 183 10.99 14.42 2.43
N THR A 184 11.02 13.70 1.30
CA THR A 184 11.31 12.26 1.27
C THR A 184 12.70 11.96 1.81
N LYS A 185 13.71 12.70 1.37
CA LYS A 185 15.10 12.52 1.84
C LYS A 185 15.26 12.82 3.33
N GLU A 186 14.68 13.90 3.81
CA GLU A 186 14.71 14.25 5.24
C GLU A 186 14.04 13.16 6.08
N PHE A 187 12.86 12.69 5.66
CA PHE A 187 12.13 11.64 6.39
C PHE A 187 12.93 10.33 6.43
N ASN A 188 13.48 9.90 5.29
CA ASN A 188 14.29 8.69 5.23
C ASN A 188 15.55 8.81 6.11
N HIS A 189 16.24 9.94 6.05
CA HIS A 189 17.43 10.19 6.85
C HIS A 189 17.13 10.16 8.35
N LEU A 190 16.10 10.88 8.80
CA LEU A 190 15.71 10.96 10.22
C LEU A 190 15.27 9.60 10.79
N ASN A 191 14.72 8.74 9.95
CA ASN A 191 14.20 7.44 10.37
C ASN A 191 15.09 6.26 9.98
N SER A 192 16.29 6.51 9.46
CA SER A 192 17.25 5.49 8.99
C SER A 192 16.63 4.52 7.98
N LEU A 193 15.83 5.07 7.05
CA LEU A 193 15.20 4.31 5.98
C LEU A 193 16.00 4.43 4.69
N ASP A 194 16.04 3.33 3.93
CA ASP A 194 16.61 3.32 2.58
C ASP A 194 15.56 3.71 1.54
N LEU A 195 14.29 3.34 1.76
CA LEU A 195 13.24 3.49 0.76
C LEU A 195 11.86 3.63 1.42
N ILE A 196 10.99 4.40 0.76
CA ILE A 196 9.54 4.36 0.99
C ILE A 196 8.90 3.64 -0.19
N ALA A 197 8.13 2.56 0.06
CA ALA A 197 7.27 1.91 -0.92
C ALA A 197 5.83 2.34 -0.68
N ARG A 198 5.15 2.81 -1.72
CA ARG A 198 3.78 3.29 -1.65
C ARG A 198 2.99 2.90 -2.90
N ALA A 199 1.69 3.12 -2.92
CA ALA A 199 0.76 2.76 -3.98
C ALA A 199 -0.05 3.98 -4.47
N HIS A 200 -1.36 3.93 -4.53
CA HIS A 200 -2.31 5.05 -4.65
C HIS A 200 -2.29 5.84 -5.97
N GLN A 201 -1.21 5.84 -6.73
CA GLN A 201 -1.15 6.48 -8.04
C GLN A 201 -0.98 5.45 -9.15
N LEU A 202 -1.85 5.53 -10.16
CA LEU A 202 -1.68 4.77 -11.40
C LEU A 202 -0.37 5.17 -12.08
N VAL A 203 0.45 4.19 -12.39
CA VAL A 203 1.66 4.34 -13.20
C VAL A 203 1.63 3.35 -14.36
N GLN A 204 1.91 3.83 -15.57
CA GLN A 204 1.75 3.04 -16.80
C GLN A 204 2.61 1.78 -16.83
N GLU A 205 3.84 1.90 -16.33
CA GLU A 205 4.82 0.80 -16.28
C GLU A 205 4.68 -0.10 -15.04
N GLY A 206 3.66 0.13 -14.20
CA GLY A 206 3.41 -0.62 -12.98
C GLY A 206 4.26 -0.18 -11.78
N PHE A 207 5.35 0.54 -11.98
CA PHE A 207 6.15 1.14 -10.89
C PHE A 207 6.79 2.45 -11.34
N LYS A 208 7.14 3.29 -10.36
CA LYS A 208 7.87 4.54 -10.62
C LYS A 208 8.76 4.88 -9.43
N LEU A 209 10.06 4.98 -9.67
CA LEU A 209 11.02 5.53 -8.71
C LEU A 209 11.06 7.04 -8.83
N MET A 210 11.08 7.74 -7.70
CA MET A 210 11.14 9.20 -7.62
C MET A 210 12.11 9.64 -6.51
N HIS A 211 12.41 10.94 -6.48
CA HIS A 211 13.22 11.58 -5.43
C HIS A 211 14.59 10.91 -5.26
N ASP A 212 15.31 10.73 -6.36
CA ASP A 212 16.62 10.05 -6.40
C ASP A 212 16.54 8.63 -5.79
N ASN A 213 15.54 7.86 -6.21
CA ASN A 213 15.26 6.49 -5.78
C ASN A 213 14.97 6.31 -4.27
N ASN A 214 14.55 7.38 -3.58
CA ASN A 214 14.16 7.31 -2.16
C ASN A 214 12.70 6.91 -1.94
N ILE A 215 11.90 6.86 -3.00
CA ILE A 215 10.50 6.42 -2.95
C ILE A 215 10.13 5.69 -4.22
N VAL A 216 9.35 4.62 -4.10
CA VAL A 216 8.81 3.86 -5.22
C VAL A 216 7.30 3.79 -5.12
N THR A 217 6.60 4.10 -6.21
CA THR A 217 5.18 3.80 -6.39
C THR A 217 5.04 2.45 -7.05
N VAL A 218 4.24 1.56 -6.46
CA VAL A 218 3.93 0.21 -6.98
C VAL A 218 2.45 0.15 -7.28
N TRP A 219 2.10 -0.30 -8.49
CA TRP A 219 0.72 -0.46 -8.94
C TRP A 219 0.47 -1.88 -9.41
N SER A 220 -0.52 -2.58 -8.85
CA SER A 220 -0.73 -4.01 -9.06
C SER A 220 -2.06 -4.38 -9.74
N ALA A 221 -2.83 -3.38 -10.23
CA ALA A 221 -4.05 -3.59 -11.00
C ALA A 221 -3.78 -3.34 -12.50
N PRO A 222 -3.56 -4.38 -13.34
CA PRO A 222 -3.29 -4.20 -14.77
C PRO A 222 -4.55 -3.72 -15.49
N ASN A 223 -4.37 -2.98 -16.57
CA ASN A 223 -5.49 -2.40 -17.34
C ASN A 223 -6.58 -1.81 -16.44
N TYR A 224 -6.17 -0.92 -15.53
CA TYR A 224 -7.00 -0.36 -14.47
C TYR A 224 -8.35 0.13 -14.99
N CYS A 225 -9.40 -0.17 -14.24
CA CYS A 225 -10.79 0.06 -14.64
C CYS A 225 -11.13 -0.57 -16.00
N TYR A 226 -10.37 -1.59 -16.42
CA TYR A 226 -10.53 -2.32 -17.70
C TYR A 226 -10.35 -1.44 -18.94
N ARG A 227 -9.67 -0.29 -18.81
CA ARG A 227 -9.52 0.71 -19.88
C ARG A 227 -8.21 1.49 -19.92
N CYS A 228 -7.43 1.51 -18.83
CA CYS A 228 -6.24 2.38 -18.76
C CYS A 228 -5.03 1.83 -19.53
N GLY A 229 -5.02 0.54 -19.87
CA GLY A 229 -3.95 -0.09 -20.67
C GLY A 229 -2.59 -0.15 -19.97
N ASN A 230 -2.52 0.12 -18.66
CA ASN A 230 -1.30 0.04 -17.88
C ASN A 230 -0.92 -1.42 -17.59
N VAL A 231 0.38 -1.65 -17.35
CA VAL A 231 0.86 -2.90 -16.78
C VAL A 231 0.82 -2.83 -15.25
N ALA A 232 0.87 -3.99 -14.61
CA ALA A 232 1.00 -4.12 -13.17
C ALA A 232 2.42 -4.55 -12.80
N SER A 233 2.81 -4.27 -11.57
CA SER A 233 4.05 -4.75 -10.98
C SER A 233 3.86 -5.22 -9.54
N VAL A 234 4.85 -5.95 -9.06
CA VAL A 234 5.09 -6.20 -7.64
C VAL A 234 6.53 -5.79 -7.32
N PHE A 235 6.76 -5.36 -6.10
CA PHE A 235 8.10 -4.99 -5.65
C PHE A 235 8.61 -6.10 -4.72
N GLN A 236 9.64 -6.81 -5.13
CA GLN A 236 10.27 -7.87 -4.35
C GLN A 236 11.43 -7.28 -3.55
N VAL A 237 11.41 -7.52 -2.25
CA VAL A 237 12.49 -7.17 -1.33
C VAL A 237 13.15 -8.48 -0.92
N ASP A 238 14.35 -8.71 -1.42
CA ASP A 238 15.17 -9.86 -1.08
C ASP A 238 15.71 -9.76 0.34
N ASP A 239 16.41 -10.79 0.80
CA ASP A 239 16.94 -10.82 2.16
C ASP A 239 17.97 -9.71 2.40
N LEU A 240 17.51 -8.62 3.02
CA LEU A 240 18.34 -7.45 3.36
C LEU A 240 19.35 -7.73 4.49
N LEU A 241 19.20 -8.86 5.18
CA LEU A 241 20.04 -9.26 6.31
C LEU A 241 21.14 -10.25 5.90
N ASP A 242 21.09 -10.80 4.66
CA ASP A 242 22.13 -11.70 4.15
C ASP A 242 23.31 -10.92 3.56
N PRO A 243 24.53 -11.02 4.15
CA PRO A 243 25.73 -10.35 3.63
C PRO A 243 26.10 -10.75 2.20
N LYS A 244 25.63 -11.91 1.72
CA LYS A 244 25.91 -12.39 0.36
C LYS A 244 25.08 -11.66 -0.70
N SER A 245 23.89 -11.18 -0.36
CA SER A 245 23.06 -10.42 -1.29
C SER A 245 23.61 -9.00 -1.51
N GLN A 246 24.29 -8.42 -0.54
CA GLN A 246 24.99 -7.13 -0.70
C GLN A 246 26.20 -7.23 -1.62
N ALA A 247 27.00 -8.29 -1.49
CA ALA A 247 28.18 -8.49 -2.34
C ALA A 247 27.84 -8.63 -3.85
N GLN A 248 26.70 -9.28 -4.17
CA GLN A 248 26.25 -9.41 -5.57
C GLN A 248 25.71 -8.10 -6.16
N GLN A 249 25.15 -7.22 -5.34
CA GLN A 249 24.72 -5.89 -5.79
C GLN A 249 25.91 -4.95 -6.03
N ASP A 250 26.92 -5.04 -5.20
CA ASP A 250 28.16 -4.24 -5.35
C ASP A 250 28.96 -4.67 -6.58
N GLU A 251 29.10 -5.98 -6.84
CA GLU A 251 29.75 -6.51 -8.04
C GLU A 251 29.02 -6.11 -9.34
N ALA A 252 27.67 -6.11 -9.35
CA ALA A 252 26.87 -5.70 -10.52
C ALA A 252 26.96 -4.20 -10.80
N GLN A 253 27.29 -3.37 -9.81
CA GLN A 253 27.51 -1.92 -9.98
C GLN A 253 28.93 -1.58 -10.44
N GLU A 254 29.93 -2.42 -10.15
CA GLU A 254 31.29 -2.23 -10.63
C GLU A 254 31.52 -2.70 -12.09
N GLU A 255 30.67 -3.57 -12.63
CA GLU A 255 30.73 -4.05 -14.01
C GLU A 255 29.88 -3.22 -15.01
N SER A 256 29.18 -2.18 -14.58
CA SER A 256 28.33 -1.30 -15.42
C SER A 256 28.94 0.10 -15.55
#